data_9d4955c72feb86b089fe55276e3baf64
#
_entry.id   9d4955c72feb86b089fe55276e3baf64
#
_cell.length_a   1.000
_cell.length_b   1.000
_cell.length_c   1.000
_cell.angle_alpha   90.00
_cell.angle_beta   90.00
_cell.angle_gamma   90.00
#
_symmetry.space_group_name_H-M   'P 1'
#
loop_
_entity.id
_entity.type
_entity.pdbx_description
1 polymer ?
#
loop_
_entity_poly.entity_id
_entity_poly.type
_entity_poly.pdbx_seq_one_letter_code
_entity_poly.pdbx_strand_id
1 'polypeptide(L)'
;MSGSGLVLPRHRVPAESLIALAEGDGDDHVLDLLVSAERSRRLLLLRLLDEMTSHGVPEVSDGPVPLTPAWELLARAQHAAPDAVDKVLMYPQTGMWLSSALRRLRGTDRETTPLWVVLGHLSAVAAAAGIRAGLDFTITVPMRHGYALVPTLGAAELTAPGPWTSAQVEAAAGQAWITTPNRRVQVAPDSDRGRPGWRPLRWITAGNGDSELALALDDLDPYRIYPRPSAPQRLPDDRVARWQELFEHSWALLLRDEPQTATAMRRGLISFSPIEAGERLRPRSASTGDAFGGVLVSEPDDAVQLAATMVHEFQHTKLSGLLHLTSLYTADASQNEERLYAPWRDDPRPLGGLLQGIYAFTGVTRFWRTHRHSDVGRTPELGHFEFALWRSQLWSAFESVCDHWRLTPLGRRFLDTLRNRCAAWLDDPVPDVPGRLGRMCAAHHRARWRAHHLRPAREWTDATALRWIDAADGPAESAETGTRLAPDRSAMHLDSLATLVRHRLQGTSGHGAGQNTDPTRAVLQVRGALEGDALLAAGQPNAARRSYLAHLSADPDDAAAWAGLGGALTAEGVEPEAAGLLTRYPERARAVQRALVASSGRPGDPVRLAAWLGRALPAS
;
A
#
# COMPACT_ATOMS: atom_id res chain seq x y z
N MET A 1 -54.13 6.34 0.82
CA MET A 1 -53.24 6.36 2.00
C MET A 1 -51.87 6.78 1.54
N SER A 2 -51.51 8.03 1.83
CA SER A 2 -50.28 8.65 1.40
C SER A 2 -49.11 7.99 2.15
N GLY A 3 -48.25 7.27 1.44
CA GLY A 3 -47.02 6.73 2.00
C GLY A 3 -46.09 7.87 2.39
N SER A 4 -45.94 8.11 3.67
CA SER A 4 -44.82 8.93 4.19
C SER A 4 -43.53 8.19 3.89
N GLY A 5 -42.89 8.54 2.76
CA GLY A 5 -41.58 8.01 2.43
C GLY A 5 -40.60 8.35 3.56
N LEU A 6 -40.08 7.34 4.22
CA LEU A 6 -39.01 7.50 5.19
C LEU A 6 -37.84 8.17 4.45
N VAL A 7 -37.64 9.45 4.69
CA VAL A 7 -36.43 10.15 4.22
C VAL A 7 -35.30 9.69 5.12
N LEU A 8 -34.54 8.72 4.66
CA LEU A 8 -33.33 8.28 5.37
C LEU A 8 -32.34 9.46 5.45
N PRO A 9 -31.80 9.75 6.62
CA PRO A 9 -30.80 10.79 6.77
C PRO A 9 -29.58 10.46 5.90
N ARG A 10 -29.13 11.44 5.11
CA ARG A 10 -27.94 11.30 4.25
C ARG A 10 -26.70 11.76 5.02
N HIS A 11 -25.61 11.01 4.90
CA HIS A 11 -24.33 11.51 5.34
C HIS A 11 -23.96 12.78 4.58
N ARG A 12 -23.53 13.81 5.29
CA ARG A 12 -23.02 15.06 4.73
C ARG A 12 -21.62 15.28 5.29
N VAL A 13 -20.69 15.63 4.41
CA VAL A 13 -19.36 16.05 4.84
C VAL A 13 -19.39 17.57 5.03
N PRO A 14 -19.27 18.09 6.25
CA PRO A 14 -19.17 19.53 6.49
C PRO A 14 -17.98 20.13 5.73
N ALA A 15 -18.09 21.40 5.34
CA ALA A 15 -17.02 22.05 4.58
C ALA A 15 -15.69 22.09 5.35
N GLU A 16 -15.74 22.33 6.66
CA GLU A 16 -14.60 22.28 7.56
C GLU A 16 -13.92 20.91 7.62
N SER A 17 -14.71 19.83 7.72
CA SER A 17 -14.20 18.46 7.69
C SER A 17 -13.54 18.12 6.35
N LEU A 18 -14.14 18.61 5.24
CA LEU A 18 -13.57 18.43 3.91
C LEU A 18 -12.24 19.18 3.75
N ILE A 19 -12.15 20.40 4.28
CA ILE A 19 -10.91 21.20 4.27
C ILE A 19 -9.84 20.49 5.11
N ALA A 20 -10.15 20.05 6.32
CA ALA A 20 -9.22 19.31 7.17
C ALA A 20 -8.70 18.04 6.47
N LEU A 21 -9.57 17.27 5.82
CA LEU A 21 -9.17 16.12 5.01
C LEU A 21 -8.30 16.53 3.81
N ALA A 22 -8.65 17.63 3.12
CA ALA A 22 -7.88 18.14 2.00
C ALA A 22 -6.48 18.66 2.42
N GLU A 23 -6.30 19.05 3.66
CA GLU A 23 -5.01 19.38 4.25
C GLU A 23 -4.20 18.16 4.71
N GLY A 24 -4.74 16.95 4.57
CA GLY A 24 -4.14 15.71 5.05
C GLY A 24 -4.33 15.47 6.54
N ASP A 25 -5.13 16.32 7.21
CA ASP A 25 -5.46 16.23 8.62
C ASP A 25 -6.78 15.48 8.87
N GLY A 26 -7.36 15.64 10.01
CA GLY A 26 -8.63 15.10 10.47
C GLY A 26 -8.54 14.81 11.96
N ASP A 27 -9.45 15.42 12.71
CA ASP A 27 -9.62 15.21 14.14
C ASP A 27 -10.60 14.05 14.41
N ASP A 28 -10.92 13.84 15.68
CA ASP A 28 -11.89 12.83 16.11
C ASP A 28 -13.25 13.01 15.45
N HIS A 29 -13.72 14.25 15.26
CA HIS A 29 -15.00 14.53 14.63
C HIS A 29 -15.03 14.08 13.15
N VAL A 30 -13.96 14.35 12.41
CA VAL A 30 -13.81 13.88 11.02
C VAL A 30 -13.80 12.36 10.98
N LEU A 31 -13.08 11.71 11.89
CA LEU A 31 -13.03 10.25 11.94
C LEU A 31 -14.37 9.63 12.32
N ASP A 32 -15.08 10.18 13.30
CA ASP A 32 -16.43 9.71 13.67
C ASP A 32 -17.40 9.79 12.48
N LEU A 33 -17.30 10.84 11.66
CA LEU A 33 -18.05 10.96 10.40
C LEU A 33 -17.71 9.82 9.43
N LEU A 34 -16.42 9.55 9.19
CA LEU A 34 -15.98 8.50 8.27
C LEU A 34 -16.36 7.10 8.79
N VAL A 35 -16.22 6.85 10.09
CA VAL A 35 -16.63 5.59 10.74
C VAL A 35 -18.14 5.39 10.63
N SER A 36 -18.94 6.43 10.88
CA SER A 36 -20.40 6.37 10.74
C SER A 36 -20.82 6.08 9.29
N ALA A 37 -20.15 6.68 8.33
CA ALA A 37 -20.39 6.43 6.91
C ALA A 37 -20.02 5.00 6.52
N GLU A 38 -18.88 4.49 6.98
CA GLU A 38 -18.48 3.10 6.73
C GLU A 38 -19.44 2.11 7.38
N ARG A 39 -19.92 2.39 8.60
CA ARG A 39 -20.97 1.57 9.23
C ARG A 39 -22.21 1.48 8.36
N SER A 40 -22.69 2.59 7.85
CA SER A 40 -23.85 2.63 6.95
C SER A 40 -23.58 1.85 5.66
N ARG A 41 -22.38 1.98 5.10
CA ARG A 41 -21.97 1.22 3.92
C ARG A 41 -22.02 -0.29 4.20
N ARG A 42 -21.49 -0.76 5.33
CA ARG A 42 -21.51 -2.20 5.69
C ARG A 42 -22.90 -2.73 5.89
N LEU A 43 -23.80 -1.95 6.48
CA LEU A 43 -25.22 -2.31 6.59
C LEU A 43 -25.88 -2.43 5.21
N LEU A 44 -25.56 -1.53 4.27
CA LEU A 44 -26.03 -1.64 2.89
C LEU A 44 -25.49 -2.87 2.18
N LEU A 45 -24.23 -3.22 2.39
CA LEU A 45 -23.64 -4.45 1.82
C LEU A 45 -24.27 -5.72 2.41
N LEU A 46 -24.58 -5.74 3.71
CA LEU A 46 -25.32 -6.84 4.36
C LEU A 46 -26.71 -6.96 3.76
N ARG A 47 -27.44 -5.84 3.62
CA ARG A 47 -28.76 -5.85 2.99
C ARG A 47 -28.71 -6.37 1.56
N LEU A 48 -27.73 -5.93 0.78
CA LEU A 48 -27.53 -6.42 -0.59
C LEU A 48 -27.24 -7.94 -0.60
N LEU A 49 -26.45 -8.43 0.36
CA LEU A 49 -26.21 -9.85 0.52
C LEU A 49 -27.51 -10.62 0.79
N ASP A 50 -28.36 -10.12 1.70
CA ASP A 50 -29.67 -10.68 2.02
C ASP A 50 -30.57 -10.71 0.76
N GLU A 51 -30.70 -9.58 0.06
CA GLU A 51 -31.49 -9.49 -1.17
C GLU A 51 -31.02 -10.47 -2.25
N MET A 52 -29.71 -10.62 -2.45
CA MET A 52 -29.12 -11.54 -3.45
C MET A 52 -29.26 -13.02 -3.08
N THR A 53 -29.44 -13.33 -1.80
CA THR A 53 -29.57 -14.71 -1.30
C THR A 53 -31.01 -15.12 -0.99
N SER A 54 -31.96 -14.17 -0.85
CA SER A 54 -33.36 -14.41 -0.48
C SER A 54 -34.16 -15.26 -1.47
N HIS A 55 -33.80 -15.25 -2.75
CA HIS A 55 -34.44 -16.07 -3.79
C HIS A 55 -33.89 -17.49 -3.92
N GLY A 56 -33.03 -17.89 -2.98
CA GLY A 56 -32.34 -19.18 -2.97
C GLY A 56 -31.15 -19.21 -3.91
N VAL A 57 -29.99 -19.53 -3.36
CA VAL A 57 -28.78 -19.86 -4.11
C VAL A 57 -28.62 -21.37 -4.01
N PRO A 58 -28.79 -22.16 -5.09
CA PRO A 58 -28.82 -23.61 -5.02
C PRO A 58 -27.64 -24.22 -4.28
N GLU A 59 -26.43 -23.74 -4.55
CA GLU A 59 -25.19 -24.21 -3.91
C GLU A 59 -25.14 -23.94 -2.40
N VAL A 60 -25.99 -23.05 -1.89
CA VAL A 60 -26.09 -22.70 -0.46
C VAL A 60 -27.28 -23.40 0.20
N SER A 61 -28.40 -23.53 -0.54
CA SER A 61 -29.59 -24.21 -0.06
C SER A 61 -29.32 -25.70 0.22
N ASP A 62 -28.45 -26.31 -0.55
CA ASP A 62 -28.02 -27.71 -0.39
C ASP A 62 -26.76 -27.84 0.50
N GLY A 63 -26.19 -26.74 0.95
CA GLY A 63 -24.98 -26.70 1.79
C GLY A 63 -25.27 -26.96 3.27
N PRO A 64 -24.23 -27.35 4.05
CA PRO A 64 -24.38 -27.69 5.47
C PRO A 64 -24.59 -26.48 6.39
N VAL A 65 -24.52 -25.25 5.88
CA VAL A 65 -24.59 -23.99 6.65
C VAL A 65 -25.72 -23.11 6.13
N PRO A 66 -26.93 -23.22 6.70
CA PRO A 66 -28.08 -22.39 6.30
C PRO A 66 -27.91 -20.92 6.74
N LEU A 67 -28.36 -19.96 5.94
CA LEU A 67 -28.20 -18.54 6.22
C LEU A 67 -29.29 -17.96 7.14
N THR A 68 -30.51 -18.50 7.11
CA THR A 68 -31.64 -17.98 7.90
C THR A 68 -31.34 -17.89 9.39
N PRO A 69 -30.79 -18.94 10.05
CA PRO A 69 -30.44 -18.83 11.49
C PRO A 69 -29.41 -17.76 11.79
N ALA A 70 -28.54 -17.43 10.83
CA ALA A 70 -27.54 -16.39 11.01
C ALA A 70 -28.20 -14.99 11.02
N TRP A 71 -29.13 -14.73 10.12
CA TRP A 71 -29.90 -13.48 10.10
C TRP A 71 -30.74 -13.30 11.37
N GLU A 72 -31.41 -14.36 11.81
CA GLU A 72 -32.20 -14.36 13.06
C GLU A 72 -31.32 -14.06 14.28
N LEU A 73 -30.15 -14.69 14.37
CA LEU A 73 -29.22 -14.48 15.48
C LEU A 73 -28.64 -13.06 15.45
N LEU A 74 -28.28 -12.53 14.27
CA LEU A 74 -27.81 -11.14 14.13
C LEU A 74 -28.88 -10.13 14.56
N ALA A 75 -30.15 -10.35 14.18
CA ALA A 75 -31.25 -9.50 14.58
C ALA A 75 -31.46 -9.52 16.10
N ARG A 76 -31.40 -10.70 16.73
CA ARG A 76 -31.45 -10.84 18.19
C ARG A 76 -30.27 -10.14 18.87
N ALA A 77 -29.05 -10.32 18.37
CA ALA A 77 -27.87 -9.66 18.90
C ALA A 77 -27.94 -8.13 18.75
N GLN A 78 -28.45 -7.64 17.61
CA GLN A 78 -28.65 -6.19 17.39
C GLN A 78 -29.66 -5.60 18.37
N HIS A 79 -30.71 -6.35 18.71
CA HIS A 79 -31.70 -5.89 19.68
C HIS A 79 -31.16 -5.91 21.12
N ALA A 80 -30.40 -6.93 21.48
CA ALA A 80 -29.88 -7.12 22.85
C ALA A 80 -28.66 -6.21 23.15
N ALA A 81 -27.73 -6.09 22.21
CA ALA A 81 -26.47 -5.38 22.40
C ALA A 81 -25.95 -4.81 21.04
N PRO A 82 -26.44 -3.65 20.58
CA PRO A 82 -26.02 -3.04 19.31
C PRO A 82 -24.50 -2.88 19.17
N ASP A 83 -23.82 -2.48 20.25
CA ASP A 83 -22.37 -2.29 20.28
C ASP A 83 -21.59 -3.60 20.03
N ALA A 84 -22.14 -4.74 20.44
CA ALA A 84 -21.54 -6.04 20.18
C ALA A 84 -21.59 -6.37 18.69
N VAL A 85 -22.70 -6.05 18.01
CA VAL A 85 -22.82 -6.21 16.56
C VAL A 85 -21.90 -5.25 15.83
N ASP A 86 -21.83 -3.99 16.25
CA ASP A 86 -20.97 -2.98 15.63
C ASP A 86 -19.47 -3.38 15.73
N LYS A 87 -19.02 -3.92 16.86
CA LYS A 87 -17.64 -4.42 17.00
C LYS A 87 -17.28 -5.50 15.98
N VAL A 88 -18.22 -6.39 15.66
CA VAL A 88 -18.00 -7.45 14.66
C VAL A 88 -18.20 -6.92 13.25
N LEU A 89 -19.21 -6.09 13.02
CA LEU A 89 -19.50 -5.51 11.72
C LEU A 89 -18.38 -4.57 11.24
N MET A 90 -17.85 -3.73 12.13
CA MET A 90 -16.80 -2.77 11.81
C MET A 90 -15.40 -3.38 11.78
N TYR A 91 -15.25 -4.66 12.13
CA TYR A 91 -13.98 -5.34 12.02
C TYR A 91 -13.52 -5.38 10.54
N PRO A 92 -12.26 -5.02 10.23
CA PRO A 92 -11.81 -4.85 8.84
C PRO A 92 -12.05 -6.07 7.96
N GLN A 93 -11.78 -7.27 8.49
CA GLN A 93 -11.93 -8.53 7.79
C GLN A 93 -13.39 -8.86 7.47
N THR A 94 -14.35 -8.37 8.27
CA THR A 94 -15.79 -8.49 7.96
C THR A 94 -16.14 -7.68 6.70
N GLY A 95 -15.57 -6.48 6.53
CA GLY A 95 -15.74 -5.69 5.31
C GLY A 95 -15.13 -6.38 4.07
N MET A 96 -13.95 -6.96 4.22
CA MET A 96 -13.31 -7.76 3.18
C MET A 96 -14.14 -8.97 2.76
N TRP A 97 -14.66 -9.71 3.75
CA TRP A 97 -15.55 -10.84 3.51
C TRP A 97 -16.80 -10.41 2.74
N LEU A 98 -17.52 -9.35 3.21
CA LEU A 98 -18.73 -8.86 2.56
C LEU A 98 -18.49 -8.51 1.08
N SER A 99 -17.43 -7.78 0.80
CA SER A 99 -17.07 -7.41 -0.56
C SER A 99 -16.71 -8.64 -1.42
N SER A 100 -16.00 -9.62 -0.85
CA SER A 100 -15.68 -10.87 -1.53
C SER A 100 -16.94 -11.71 -1.81
N ALA A 101 -17.84 -11.86 -0.84
CA ALA A 101 -19.09 -12.59 -0.99
C ALA A 101 -19.96 -12.00 -2.13
N LEU A 102 -20.09 -10.68 -2.17
CA LEU A 102 -20.86 -10.00 -3.22
C LEU A 102 -20.22 -10.12 -4.60
N ARG A 103 -18.88 -10.06 -4.70
CA ARG A 103 -18.16 -10.33 -5.98
C ARG A 103 -18.37 -11.77 -6.46
N ARG A 104 -18.36 -12.73 -5.54
CA ARG A 104 -18.65 -14.15 -5.85
C ARG A 104 -20.07 -14.33 -6.38
N LEU A 105 -21.07 -13.75 -5.73
CA LEU A 105 -22.47 -13.80 -6.17
C LEU A 105 -22.69 -13.13 -7.54
N ARG A 106 -21.90 -12.10 -7.87
CA ARG A 106 -21.94 -11.42 -9.18
C ARG A 106 -21.12 -12.13 -10.26
N GLY A 107 -20.41 -13.22 -9.93
CA GLY A 107 -19.56 -13.95 -10.88
C GLY A 107 -18.31 -13.18 -11.32
N THR A 108 -17.93 -12.10 -10.62
CA THR A 108 -16.75 -11.30 -10.94
C THR A 108 -15.48 -11.77 -10.24
N ASP A 109 -15.60 -12.68 -9.27
CA ASP A 109 -14.49 -13.34 -8.58
C ASP A 109 -14.48 -14.83 -8.93
N ARG A 110 -13.30 -15.34 -9.36
CA ARG A 110 -13.07 -16.73 -9.75
C ARG A 110 -12.35 -17.55 -8.68
N GLU A 111 -12.41 -17.11 -7.45
CA GLU A 111 -11.86 -17.85 -6.30
C GLU A 111 -12.60 -19.19 -6.15
N THR A 112 -11.89 -20.27 -5.78
CA THR A 112 -12.38 -21.65 -5.85
C THR A 112 -13.01 -22.17 -4.57
N THR A 113 -13.01 -21.41 -3.47
CA THR A 113 -13.71 -21.75 -2.23
C THR A 113 -15.20 -22.00 -2.52
N PRO A 114 -15.79 -23.10 -2.04
CA PRO A 114 -17.22 -23.36 -2.23
C PRO A 114 -18.08 -22.18 -1.76
N LEU A 115 -19.10 -21.84 -2.54
CA LEU A 115 -19.92 -20.65 -2.26
C LEU A 115 -20.61 -20.74 -0.89
N TRP A 116 -21.04 -21.95 -0.46
CA TRP A 116 -21.62 -22.16 0.85
C TRP A 116 -20.63 -21.86 2.01
N VAL A 117 -19.32 -22.00 1.81
CA VAL A 117 -18.29 -21.61 2.79
C VAL A 117 -18.15 -20.10 2.84
N VAL A 118 -18.17 -19.43 1.66
CA VAL A 118 -18.05 -17.98 1.58
C VAL A 118 -19.27 -17.29 2.21
N LEU A 119 -20.48 -17.71 1.84
CA LEU A 119 -21.72 -17.13 2.36
C LEU A 119 -22.01 -17.58 3.79
N GLY A 120 -21.68 -18.84 4.14
CA GLY A 120 -21.81 -19.38 5.50
C GLY A 120 -20.95 -18.65 6.54
N HIS A 121 -19.96 -17.86 6.13
CA HIS A 121 -19.21 -16.99 7.04
C HIS A 121 -20.12 -15.99 7.77
N LEU A 122 -21.31 -15.68 7.23
CA LEU A 122 -22.35 -14.93 7.92
C LEU A 122 -22.71 -15.56 9.27
N SER A 123 -22.76 -16.90 9.33
CA SER A 123 -23.03 -17.62 10.59
C SER A 123 -21.90 -17.45 11.61
N ALA A 124 -20.63 -17.36 11.15
CA ALA A 124 -19.51 -17.06 12.03
C ALA A 124 -19.57 -15.62 12.58
N VAL A 125 -19.97 -14.64 11.74
CA VAL A 125 -20.21 -13.25 12.14
C VAL A 125 -21.35 -13.18 13.15
N ALA A 126 -22.45 -13.88 12.89
CA ALA A 126 -23.61 -13.95 13.80
C ALA A 126 -23.25 -14.61 15.13
N ALA A 127 -22.47 -15.71 15.10
CA ALA A 127 -21.97 -16.37 16.32
C ALA A 127 -21.11 -15.44 17.16
N ALA A 128 -20.18 -14.69 16.53
CA ALA A 128 -19.35 -13.71 17.22
C ALA A 128 -20.20 -12.60 17.89
N ALA A 129 -21.18 -12.07 17.17
CA ALA A 129 -22.11 -11.07 17.71
C ALA A 129 -22.98 -11.65 18.85
N GLY A 130 -23.51 -12.87 18.70
CA GLY A 130 -24.31 -13.55 19.72
C GLY A 130 -23.53 -13.84 21.01
N ILE A 131 -22.27 -14.33 20.90
CA ILE A 131 -21.37 -14.54 22.06
C ILE A 131 -21.09 -13.21 22.77
N ARG A 132 -20.76 -12.15 22.02
CA ARG A 132 -20.51 -10.83 22.60
C ARG A 132 -21.73 -10.19 23.24
N ALA A 133 -22.93 -10.51 22.73
CA ALA A 133 -24.21 -10.07 23.29
C ALA A 133 -24.69 -10.94 24.46
N GLY A 134 -23.95 -12.01 24.85
CA GLY A 134 -24.34 -12.90 25.93
C GLY A 134 -25.58 -13.72 25.66
N LEU A 135 -25.93 -14.00 24.39
CA LEU A 135 -27.12 -14.75 24.02
C LEU A 135 -26.90 -16.26 24.10
N ASP A 136 -27.96 -16.97 24.45
CA ASP A 136 -28.02 -18.43 24.30
C ASP A 136 -28.47 -18.77 22.86
N PHE A 137 -27.68 -19.61 22.17
CA PHE A 137 -27.96 -20.04 20.80
C PHE A 137 -27.18 -21.28 20.41
N THR A 138 -27.61 -21.88 19.30
CA THR A 138 -26.85 -22.90 18.58
C THR A 138 -26.91 -22.58 17.09
N ILE A 139 -25.75 -22.57 16.42
CA ILE A 139 -25.63 -22.27 15.00
C ILE A 139 -24.50 -23.06 14.34
N THR A 140 -24.69 -23.45 13.08
CA THR A 140 -23.65 -24.11 12.29
C THR A 140 -22.79 -23.06 11.56
N VAL A 141 -21.46 -23.20 11.64
CA VAL A 141 -20.50 -22.31 10.97
C VAL A 141 -19.60 -23.11 10.01
N PRO A 142 -19.07 -22.49 8.95
CA PRO A 142 -18.14 -23.17 8.07
C PRO A 142 -16.79 -23.35 8.75
N MET A 143 -16.13 -24.46 8.44
CA MET A 143 -14.73 -24.71 8.76
C MET A 143 -13.87 -24.67 7.50
N ARG A 144 -12.67 -24.13 7.63
CA ARG A 144 -11.65 -24.04 6.59
C ARG A 144 -10.38 -24.71 7.09
N HIS A 145 -9.90 -25.74 6.39
CA HIS A 145 -8.64 -26.44 6.71
C HIS A 145 -8.49 -26.81 8.19
N GLY A 146 -9.58 -27.28 8.81
CA GLY A 146 -9.59 -27.66 10.22
C GLY A 146 -9.82 -26.52 11.22
N TYR A 147 -10.10 -25.29 10.75
CA TYR A 147 -10.37 -24.15 11.62
C TYR A 147 -11.82 -23.67 11.49
N ALA A 148 -12.48 -23.52 12.63
CA ALA A 148 -13.75 -22.79 12.76
C ALA A 148 -13.46 -21.41 13.35
N LEU A 149 -13.60 -20.37 12.54
CA LEU A 149 -13.36 -18.99 12.96
C LEU A 149 -14.60 -18.39 13.61
N VAL A 150 -14.39 -17.64 14.68
CA VAL A 150 -15.35 -16.70 15.26
C VAL A 150 -14.72 -15.31 15.20
N PRO A 151 -15.09 -14.48 14.21
CA PRO A 151 -14.46 -13.18 13.98
C PRO A 151 -14.35 -12.33 15.24
N THR A 152 -13.26 -11.59 15.41
CA THR A 152 -12.97 -10.76 16.58
C THR A 152 -12.70 -11.51 17.90
N LEU A 153 -12.88 -12.84 17.95
CA LEU A 153 -12.65 -13.64 19.16
C LEU A 153 -11.49 -14.61 18.97
N GLY A 154 -11.41 -15.30 17.83
CA GLY A 154 -10.38 -16.29 17.55
C GLY A 154 -10.88 -17.45 16.69
N ALA A 155 -10.15 -18.57 16.71
CA ALA A 155 -10.49 -19.76 15.94
C ALA A 155 -10.32 -21.04 16.77
N ALA A 156 -11.23 -22.01 16.58
CA ALA A 156 -11.06 -23.36 17.08
C ALA A 156 -10.31 -24.21 16.04
N GLU A 157 -9.28 -24.90 16.49
CA GLU A 157 -8.54 -25.90 15.71
C GLU A 157 -9.15 -27.28 15.96
N LEU A 158 -9.75 -27.85 14.93
CA LEU A 158 -10.55 -29.05 14.97
C LEU A 158 -10.09 -30.02 13.88
N THR A 159 -10.17 -31.32 14.14
CA THR A 159 -9.89 -32.33 13.11
C THR A 159 -11.01 -32.35 12.09
N ALA A 160 -10.67 -32.23 10.79
CA ALA A 160 -11.62 -32.20 9.69
C ALA A 160 -11.27 -33.27 8.63
N PRO A 161 -12.27 -33.93 8.02
CA PRO A 161 -12.05 -34.92 6.98
C PRO A 161 -11.65 -34.35 5.61
N GLY A 162 -11.66 -33.01 5.48
CA GLY A 162 -11.33 -32.32 4.25
C GLY A 162 -11.13 -30.82 4.47
N PRO A 163 -10.82 -30.07 3.39
CA PRO A 163 -10.54 -28.63 3.49
C PRO A 163 -11.78 -27.80 3.85
N TRP A 164 -12.96 -28.29 3.53
CA TRP A 164 -14.24 -27.60 3.76
C TRP A 164 -15.21 -28.53 4.48
N THR A 165 -15.67 -28.11 5.65
CA THR A 165 -16.68 -28.81 6.46
C THR A 165 -17.36 -27.80 7.38
N SER A 166 -18.16 -28.26 8.34
CA SER A 166 -18.87 -27.39 9.29
C SER A 166 -18.64 -27.82 10.73
N ALA A 167 -18.82 -26.88 11.65
CA ALA A 167 -18.87 -27.11 13.09
C ALA A 167 -20.10 -26.42 13.68
N GLN A 168 -20.53 -26.89 14.86
CA GLN A 168 -21.61 -26.27 15.61
C GLN A 168 -21.04 -25.34 16.68
N VAL A 169 -21.50 -24.11 16.72
CA VAL A 169 -21.24 -23.14 17.80
C VAL A 169 -22.44 -23.16 18.73
N GLU A 170 -22.22 -23.44 20.00
CA GLU A 170 -23.20 -23.41 21.06
C GLU A 170 -22.78 -22.38 22.10
N ALA A 171 -23.68 -21.48 22.46
CA ALA A 171 -23.49 -20.54 23.56
C ALA A 171 -24.66 -20.72 24.55
N ALA A 172 -24.33 -20.89 25.81
CA ALA A 172 -25.33 -21.06 26.88
C ALA A 172 -24.72 -20.60 28.22
N ALA A 173 -25.51 -19.92 29.02
CA ALA A 173 -25.13 -19.47 30.37
C ALA A 173 -23.79 -18.70 30.40
N GLY A 174 -23.53 -17.85 29.42
CA GLY A 174 -22.31 -17.01 29.31
C GLY A 174 -21.05 -17.79 28.90
N GLN A 175 -21.18 -19.05 28.50
CA GLN A 175 -20.08 -19.86 27.97
C GLN A 175 -20.38 -20.24 26.50
N ALA A 176 -19.32 -20.43 25.71
CA ALA A 176 -19.48 -20.86 24.34
C ALA A 176 -18.48 -21.97 23.97
N TRP A 177 -18.93 -22.85 23.08
CA TRP A 177 -18.15 -23.98 22.57
C TRP A 177 -18.30 -24.13 21.07
N ILE A 178 -17.28 -24.71 20.46
CA ILE A 178 -17.31 -25.10 19.05
C ILE A 178 -17.12 -26.62 19.02
N THR A 179 -18.04 -27.31 18.37
CA THR A 179 -18.17 -28.77 18.44
C THR A 179 -18.22 -29.39 17.05
N THR A 180 -17.46 -30.46 16.87
CA THR A 180 -17.59 -31.43 15.77
C THR A 180 -17.90 -32.79 16.39
N PRO A 181 -18.28 -33.84 15.64
CA PRO A 181 -18.52 -35.18 16.20
C PRO A 181 -17.37 -35.71 17.04
N ASN A 182 -16.14 -35.29 16.76
CA ASN A 182 -14.93 -35.84 17.37
C ASN A 182 -14.27 -34.94 18.41
N ARG A 183 -14.67 -33.67 18.52
CA ARG A 183 -14.00 -32.70 19.39
C ARG A 183 -14.91 -31.54 19.79
N ARG A 184 -14.78 -31.12 21.04
CA ARG A 184 -15.40 -29.92 21.59
C ARG A 184 -14.32 -28.98 22.11
N VAL A 185 -14.35 -27.71 21.71
CA VAL A 185 -13.38 -26.65 22.06
C VAL A 185 -14.13 -25.49 22.70
N GLN A 186 -13.70 -25.06 23.88
CA GLN A 186 -14.30 -23.90 24.55
C GLN A 186 -13.76 -22.62 23.94
N VAL A 187 -14.65 -21.71 23.62
CA VAL A 187 -14.31 -20.32 23.22
C VAL A 187 -13.89 -19.56 24.47
N ALA A 188 -12.69 -19.00 24.47
CA ALA A 188 -12.13 -18.27 25.59
C ALA A 188 -11.41 -17.01 25.08
N PRO A 189 -12.17 -15.93 24.76
CA PRO A 189 -11.61 -14.72 24.14
C PRO A 189 -10.54 -14.04 24.99
N ASP A 190 -10.71 -14.04 26.31
CA ASP A 190 -9.85 -13.33 27.27
C ASP A 190 -8.65 -14.16 27.76
N SER A 191 -8.36 -15.28 27.12
CA SER A 191 -7.27 -16.17 27.51
C SER A 191 -5.98 -15.83 26.76
N ASP A 192 -5.04 -15.15 27.37
CA ASP A 192 -3.74 -14.76 26.78
C ASP A 192 -2.93 -15.95 26.23
N ARG A 193 -3.10 -17.15 26.79
CA ARG A 193 -2.32 -18.35 26.42
C ARG A 193 -3.09 -19.35 25.57
N GLY A 194 -4.35 -19.06 25.22
CA GLY A 194 -5.21 -20.04 24.57
C GLY A 194 -5.54 -21.25 25.49
N ARG A 195 -6.51 -22.05 25.05
CA ARG A 195 -6.85 -23.36 25.64
C ARG A 195 -6.59 -24.44 24.60
N PRO A 196 -6.50 -25.72 25.01
CA PRO A 196 -6.30 -26.79 24.03
C PRO A 196 -7.31 -26.74 22.89
N GLY A 197 -6.82 -26.46 21.68
CA GLY A 197 -7.63 -26.29 20.47
C GLY A 197 -8.25 -24.91 20.24
N TRP A 198 -8.16 -23.97 21.17
CA TRP A 198 -8.59 -22.59 20.97
C TRP A 198 -7.40 -21.68 20.71
N ARG A 199 -7.51 -20.87 19.67
CA ARG A 199 -6.54 -19.84 19.26
C ARG A 199 -7.21 -18.47 19.38
N PRO A 200 -7.01 -17.74 20.50
CA PRO A 200 -7.61 -16.42 20.66
C PRO A 200 -7.01 -15.42 19.65
N LEU A 201 -7.80 -14.43 19.24
CA LEU A 201 -7.28 -13.27 18.57
C LEU A 201 -6.34 -12.52 19.51
N ARG A 202 -5.14 -12.19 19.04
CA ARG A 202 -4.15 -11.49 19.84
C ARG A 202 -4.30 -9.99 19.70
N TRP A 203 -3.93 -9.28 20.75
CA TRP A 203 -3.95 -7.83 20.79
C TRP A 203 -2.57 -7.31 21.16
N ILE A 204 -2.17 -6.19 20.54
CA ILE A 204 -1.01 -5.39 20.91
C ILE A 204 -1.51 -4.03 21.38
N THR A 205 -0.93 -3.51 22.47
CA THR A 205 -1.42 -2.29 23.13
C THR A 205 -0.25 -1.34 23.39
N ALA A 206 -0.44 -0.07 23.12
CA ALA A 206 0.57 0.96 23.40
C ALA A 206 -0.08 2.23 23.97
N GLY A 207 0.69 3.00 24.74
CA GLY A 207 0.18 4.17 25.44
C GLY A 207 -0.50 3.81 26.76
N ASN A 208 -1.15 4.78 27.37
CA ASN A 208 -1.91 4.60 28.62
C ASN A 208 -3.05 5.65 28.70
N GLY A 209 -4.12 5.31 29.42
CA GLY A 209 -5.27 6.20 29.61
C GLY A 209 -5.78 6.77 28.28
N ASP A 210 -5.87 8.10 28.20
CA ASP A 210 -6.37 8.78 26.99
C ASP A 210 -5.46 8.67 25.77
N SER A 211 -4.25 8.14 25.91
CA SER A 211 -3.33 7.90 24.80
C SER A 211 -3.25 6.43 24.35
N GLU A 212 -4.01 5.54 25.00
CA GLU A 212 -3.97 4.11 24.70
C GLU A 212 -4.55 3.80 23.32
N LEU A 213 -3.85 2.95 22.58
CA LEU A 213 -4.31 2.31 21.34
C LEU A 213 -4.08 0.79 21.44
N ALA A 214 -5.16 0.02 21.27
CA ALA A 214 -5.13 -1.43 21.17
C ALA A 214 -5.49 -1.86 19.75
N LEU A 215 -4.65 -2.68 19.13
CA LEU A 215 -4.87 -3.22 17.78
C LEU A 215 -4.90 -4.76 17.82
N ALA A 216 -5.83 -5.33 17.07
CA ALA A 216 -5.81 -6.76 16.83
C ALA A 216 -4.60 -7.12 15.94
N LEU A 217 -3.76 -8.06 16.39
CA LEU A 217 -2.72 -8.68 15.57
C LEU A 217 -3.31 -9.93 14.93
N ASP A 218 -3.95 -9.77 13.77
CA ASP A 218 -4.76 -10.81 13.15
C ASP A 218 -3.95 -11.70 12.22
N ASP A 219 -3.63 -12.89 12.72
CA ASP A 219 -2.95 -13.96 12.01
C ASP A 219 -3.88 -15.16 11.72
N LEU A 220 -5.19 -15.01 11.99
CA LEU A 220 -6.17 -16.11 11.95
C LEU A 220 -7.24 -15.93 10.87
N ASP A 221 -7.82 -14.72 10.71
CA ASP A 221 -8.97 -14.52 9.84
C ASP A 221 -8.62 -14.84 8.38
N PRO A 222 -9.42 -15.63 7.67
CA PRO A 222 -9.15 -15.97 6.28
C PRO A 222 -9.18 -14.75 5.35
N TYR A 223 -9.93 -13.70 5.68
CA TYR A 223 -10.06 -12.47 4.88
C TYR A 223 -9.07 -11.37 5.29
N ARG A 224 -8.08 -11.69 6.16
CA ARG A 224 -7.04 -10.74 6.58
C ARG A 224 -6.08 -10.34 5.44
N ILE A 225 -5.91 -11.20 4.44
CA ILE A 225 -5.07 -10.97 3.26
C ILE A 225 -5.95 -10.98 2.02
N TYR A 226 -5.73 -10.04 1.09
CA TYR A 226 -6.44 -10.01 -0.17
C TYR A 226 -5.48 -10.23 -1.35
N PRO A 227 -5.97 -10.58 -2.57
CA PRO A 227 -7.37 -10.70 -2.94
C PRO A 227 -8.04 -12.03 -2.58
N ARG A 228 -7.31 -12.99 -2.02
CA ARG A 228 -7.82 -14.34 -1.76
C ARG A 228 -7.79 -14.69 -0.28
N PRO A 229 -8.80 -15.43 0.21
CA PRO A 229 -8.76 -15.96 1.56
C PRO A 229 -7.51 -16.82 1.79
N SER A 230 -6.93 -16.73 2.98
CA SER A 230 -5.73 -17.46 3.39
C SER A 230 -5.98 -18.34 4.61
N ALA A 231 -5.26 -19.45 4.72
CA ALA A 231 -5.27 -20.25 5.93
C ALA A 231 -4.70 -19.48 7.13
N PRO A 232 -5.11 -19.78 8.37
CA PRO A 232 -4.47 -19.24 9.57
C PRO A 232 -2.96 -19.46 9.55
N GLN A 233 -2.19 -18.44 9.92
CA GLN A 233 -0.73 -18.49 10.03
C GLN A 233 -0.31 -17.94 11.39
N ARG A 234 -0.47 -18.79 12.43
CA ARG A 234 -0.20 -18.37 13.80
C ARG A 234 1.24 -17.95 13.98
N LEU A 235 1.46 -16.69 14.35
CA LEU A 235 2.79 -16.18 14.67
C LEU A 235 3.33 -16.87 15.94
N PRO A 236 4.63 -17.22 15.99
CA PRO A 236 5.31 -17.61 17.22
C PRO A 236 5.25 -16.50 18.27
N ASP A 237 5.34 -16.87 19.55
CA ASP A 237 5.17 -15.93 20.66
C ASP A 237 6.29 -14.88 20.74
N ASP A 238 7.51 -15.23 20.36
CA ASP A 238 8.64 -14.31 20.23
C ASP A 238 8.39 -13.23 19.16
N ARG A 239 7.75 -13.60 18.06
CA ARG A 239 7.38 -12.64 17.00
C ARG A 239 6.26 -11.71 17.51
N VAL A 240 5.30 -12.21 18.28
CA VAL A 240 4.26 -11.36 18.89
C VAL A 240 4.89 -10.37 19.88
N ALA A 241 5.83 -10.83 20.72
CA ALA A 241 6.55 -9.97 21.63
C ALA A 241 7.33 -8.87 20.86
N ARG A 242 7.94 -9.23 19.73
CA ARG A 242 8.60 -8.24 18.85
C ARG A 242 7.62 -7.22 18.25
N TRP A 243 6.42 -7.67 17.82
CA TRP A 243 5.38 -6.75 17.35
C TRP A 243 4.91 -5.79 18.45
N GLN A 244 4.75 -6.29 19.68
CA GLN A 244 4.39 -5.49 20.85
C GLN A 244 5.43 -4.39 21.11
N GLU A 245 6.72 -4.76 21.16
CA GLU A 245 7.84 -3.82 21.37
C GLU A 245 7.90 -2.74 20.28
N LEU A 246 7.82 -3.16 19.01
CA LEU A 246 7.84 -2.23 17.87
C LEU A 246 6.66 -1.28 17.92
N PHE A 247 5.47 -1.77 18.28
CA PHE A 247 4.26 -0.97 18.36
C PHE A 247 4.33 0.06 19.50
N GLU A 248 4.78 -0.33 20.69
CA GLU A 248 4.97 0.58 21.81
C GLU A 248 5.90 1.75 21.46
N HIS A 249 7.05 1.44 20.89
CA HIS A 249 8.01 2.46 20.48
C HIS A 249 7.49 3.34 19.32
N SER A 250 6.82 2.75 18.34
CA SER A 250 6.24 3.50 17.22
C SER A 250 5.14 4.45 17.68
N TRP A 251 4.31 3.97 18.60
CA TRP A 251 3.22 4.77 19.15
C TRP A 251 3.75 5.97 19.97
N ALA A 252 4.78 5.77 20.76
CA ALA A 252 5.45 6.86 21.48
C ALA A 252 6.03 7.92 20.52
N LEU A 253 6.60 7.49 19.38
CA LEU A 253 7.06 8.40 18.33
C LEU A 253 5.90 9.21 17.73
N LEU A 254 4.78 8.56 17.43
CA LEU A 254 3.60 9.23 16.84
C LEU A 254 2.94 10.20 17.81
N LEU A 255 2.84 9.86 19.08
CA LEU A 255 2.32 10.77 20.10
C LEU A 255 3.17 12.03 20.24
N ARG A 256 4.49 11.93 20.05
CA ARG A 256 5.42 13.06 20.10
C ARG A 256 5.41 13.89 18.81
N ASP A 257 5.55 13.22 17.66
CA ASP A 257 5.85 13.88 16.38
C ASP A 257 4.58 14.23 15.58
N GLU A 258 3.49 13.47 15.78
CA GLU A 258 2.22 13.58 15.04
C GLU A 258 1.00 13.45 15.98
N PRO A 259 0.91 14.24 17.09
CA PRO A 259 -0.09 14.03 18.14
C PRO A 259 -1.54 14.07 17.63
N GLN A 260 -1.86 14.94 16.69
CA GLN A 260 -3.20 15.01 16.10
C GLN A 260 -3.52 13.76 15.28
N THR A 261 -2.55 13.29 14.49
CA THR A 261 -2.68 12.04 13.71
C THR A 261 -2.81 10.83 14.64
N ALA A 262 -2.03 10.78 15.71
CA ALA A 262 -2.12 9.71 16.71
C ALA A 262 -3.51 9.68 17.38
N THR A 263 -4.04 10.83 17.78
CA THR A 263 -5.40 10.94 18.33
C THR A 263 -6.43 10.38 17.35
N ALA A 264 -6.37 10.78 16.09
CA ALA A 264 -7.28 10.30 15.04
C ALA A 264 -7.12 8.80 14.76
N MET A 265 -5.90 8.25 14.81
CA MET A 265 -5.63 6.81 14.64
C MET A 265 -6.37 5.94 15.65
N ARG A 266 -6.56 6.41 16.89
CA ARG A 266 -7.32 5.68 17.92
C ARG A 266 -8.78 5.43 17.53
N ARG A 267 -9.34 6.25 16.65
CA ARG A 267 -10.70 6.10 16.11
C ARG A 267 -10.74 5.25 14.84
N GLY A 268 -9.65 5.28 14.06
CA GLY A 268 -9.67 4.75 12.70
C GLY A 268 -8.82 3.51 12.44
N LEU A 269 -7.89 3.10 13.33
CA LEU A 269 -7.13 1.87 13.20
C LEU A 269 -7.68 0.78 14.12
N ILE A 270 -7.79 -0.45 13.61
CA ILE A 270 -8.44 -1.58 14.29
C ILE A 270 -7.55 -2.81 14.32
N SER A 271 -6.87 -3.12 13.21
CA SER A 271 -6.09 -4.37 13.12
C SER A 271 -4.85 -4.24 12.25
N PHE A 272 -3.80 -4.97 12.65
CA PHE A 272 -2.69 -5.35 11.79
C PHE A 272 -2.84 -6.80 11.35
N SER A 273 -2.65 -7.04 10.06
CA SER A 273 -2.55 -8.36 9.47
C SER A 273 -1.10 -8.60 9.02
N PRO A 274 -0.31 -9.37 9.77
CA PRO A 274 1.06 -9.64 9.42
C PRO A 274 1.18 -10.38 8.10
N ILE A 275 2.09 -9.91 7.23
CA ILE A 275 2.48 -10.59 6.00
C ILE A 275 3.97 -10.95 6.03
N GLU A 276 4.41 -11.79 5.09
CA GLU A 276 5.81 -12.18 4.99
C GLU A 276 6.75 -10.97 4.99
N ALA A 277 7.89 -11.09 5.68
CA ALA A 277 8.89 -10.07 5.76
C ALA A 277 9.35 -9.62 4.37
N GLY A 278 9.48 -8.32 4.21
CA GLY A 278 10.07 -7.70 3.04
C GLY A 278 11.60 -7.79 3.05
N GLU A 279 12.22 -7.15 2.07
CA GLU A 279 13.63 -6.84 2.09
C GLU A 279 13.92 -5.75 3.12
N ARG A 280 15.04 -5.83 3.80
CA ARG A 280 15.45 -4.81 4.78
C ARG A 280 15.40 -3.41 4.17
N LEU A 281 14.88 -2.44 4.91
CA LEU A 281 14.68 -1.03 4.51
C LEU A 281 13.72 -0.83 3.32
N ARG A 282 12.96 -1.89 3.00
CA ARG A 282 11.90 -1.85 1.99
C ARG A 282 10.64 -2.51 2.57
N PRO A 283 9.94 -1.83 3.50
CA PRO A 283 8.74 -2.38 4.13
C PRO A 283 7.65 -2.61 3.09
N ARG A 284 6.82 -3.61 3.36
CA ARG A 284 5.64 -3.90 2.55
C ARG A 284 4.40 -3.67 3.39
N SER A 285 3.51 -2.84 2.90
CA SER A 285 2.21 -2.62 3.52
C SER A 285 1.14 -2.43 2.46
N ALA A 286 -0.10 -2.60 2.85
CA ALA A 286 -1.25 -2.33 2.02
C ALA A 286 -2.51 -2.13 2.86
N SER A 287 -3.40 -1.27 2.38
CA SER A 287 -4.76 -1.13 2.87
C SER A 287 -5.74 -1.11 1.71
N THR A 288 -7.00 -1.30 2.00
CA THR A 288 -8.08 -1.27 1.01
C THR A 288 -9.32 -0.64 1.62
N GLY A 289 -10.11 0.07 0.81
CA GLY A 289 -11.38 0.66 1.24
C GLY A 289 -12.40 -0.36 1.75
N ASP A 290 -12.26 -1.65 1.39
CA ASP A 290 -13.11 -2.72 1.90
C ASP A 290 -12.75 -3.11 3.35
N ALA A 291 -11.50 -2.87 3.79
CA ALA A 291 -10.99 -3.16 5.13
C ALA A 291 -10.72 -1.88 5.93
N PHE A 292 -11.70 -0.99 6.05
CA PHE A 292 -11.55 0.25 6.80
C PHE A 292 -10.96 -0.01 8.19
N GLY A 293 -9.82 0.63 8.50
CA GLY A 293 -9.09 0.47 9.76
C GLY A 293 -8.18 -0.75 9.85
N GLY A 294 -8.10 -1.56 8.80
CA GLY A 294 -7.20 -2.71 8.70
C GLY A 294 -5.97 -2.43 7.87
N VAL A 295 -4.83 -2.89 8.33
CA VAL A 295 -3.53 -2.72 7.68
C VAL A 295 -2.84 -4.07 7.50
N LEU A 296 -2.49 -4.40 6.25
CA LEU A 296 -1.53 -5.47 5.97
C LEU A 296 -0.13 -4.89 6.11
N VAL A 297 0.73 -5.52 6.88
CA VAL A 297 2.08 -5.01 7.12
C VAL A 297 3.09 -6.13 7.34
N SER A 298 4.24 -6.04 6.64
CA SER A 298 5.38 -6.89 6.95
C SER A 298 6.03 -6.43 8.26
N GLU A 299 6.64 -7.37 8.99
CA GLU A 299 7.38 -6.98 10.19
C GLU A 299 8.41 -5.90 9.83
N PRO A 300 8.33 -4.73 10.47
CA PRO A 300 9.23 -3.62 10.16
C PRO A 300 10.61 -3.82 10.79
N ASP A 301 11.62 -3.19 10.20
CA ASP A 301 13.00 -3.25 10.70
C ASP A 301 13.14 -2.56 12.07
N ASP A 302 12.41 -1.47 12.27
CA ASP A 302 12.45 -0.64 13.48
C ASP A 302 11.14 0.13 13.69
N ALA A 303 11.03 0.77 14.84
CA ALA A 303 9.88 1.52 15.27
C ALA A 303 9.58 2.75 14.40
N VAL A 304 10.60 3.41 13.85
CA VAL A 304 10.43 4.59 12.99
C VAL A 304 9.79 4.19 11.66
N GLN A 305 10.21 3.04 11.11
CA GLN A 305 9.61 2.48 9.91
C GLN A 305 8.15 2.10 10.13
N LEU A 306 7.82 1.50 11.30
CA LEU A 306 6.43 1.19 11.63
C LEU A 306 5.60 2.47 11.80
N ALA A 307 6.11 3.49 12.48
CA ALA A 307 5.42 4.77 12.64
C ALA A 307 5.09 5.42 11.29
N ALA A 308 6.07 5.50 10.38
CA ALA A 308 5.87 6.01 9.03
C ALA A 308 4.84 5.17 8.24
N THR A 309 4.87 3.84 8.40
CA THR A 309 3.91 2.92 7.77
C THR A 309 2.50 3.12 8.33
N MET A 310 2.36 3.29 9.64
CA MET A 310 1.06 3.59 10.27
C MET A 310 0.46 4.89 9.73
N VAL A 311 1.27 5.94 9.59
CA VAL A 311 0.82 7.20 8.98
C VAL A 311 0.37 6.97 7.53
N HIS A 312 1.16 6.25 6.73
CA HIS A 312 0.85 5.94 5.34
C HIS A 312 -0.51 5.25 5.19
N GLU A 313 -0.72 4.14 5.90
CA GLU A 313 -1.93 3.33 5.79
C GLU A 313 -3.16 4.03 6.40
N PHE A 314 -2.95 4.83 7.43
CA PHE A 314 -4.02 5.64 8.01
C PHE A 314 -4.51 6.73 7.04
N GLN A 315 -3.62 7.34 6.27
CA GLN A 315 -4.04 8.26 5.20
C GLN A 315 -4.89 7.53 4.15
N HIS A 316 -4.52 6.33 3.73
CA HIS A 316 -5.35 5.51 2.85
C HIS A 316 -6.74 5.24 3.45
N THR A 317 -6.82 4.94 4.73
CA THR A 317 -8.09 4.73 5.44
C THR A 317 -8.99 5.98 5.37
N LYS A 318 -8.44 7.17 5.66
CA LYS A 318 -9.17 8.44 5.59
C LYS A 318 -9.68 8.75 4.18
N LEU A 319 -8.79 8.67 3.19
CA LEU A 319 -9.19 8.98 1.81
C LEU A 319 -10.20 7.97 1.26
N SER A 320 -10.06 6.68 1.59
CA SER A 320 -11.03 5.66 1.20
C SER A 320 -12.41 5.92 1.81
N GLY A 321 -12.45 6.29 3.11
CA GLY A 321 -13.70 6.69 3.77
C GLY A 321 -14.36 7.90 3.09
N LEU A 322 -13.59 8.91 2.70
CA LEU A 322 -14.10 10.07 1.95
C LEU A 322 -14.63 9.65 0.56
N LEU A 323 -13.91 8.79 -0.16
CA LEU A 323 -14.29 8.33 -1.50
C LEU A 323 -15.56 7.48 -1.50
N HIS A 324 -15.95 6.88 -0.37
CA HIS A 324 -17.26 6.24 -0.22
C HIS A 324 -18.41 7.25 -0.12
N LEU A 325 -18.14 8.50 0.26
CA LEU A 325 -19.13 9.57 0.41
C LEU A 325 -19.23 10.48 -0.82
N THR A 326 -18.10 10.70 -1.51
CA THR A 326 -18.03 11.62 -2.65
C THR A 326 -16.93 11.23 -3.62
N SER A 327 -17.07 11.67 -4.87
CA SER A 327 -16.09 11.37 -5.92
C SER A 327 -15.18 12.57 -6.16
N LEU A 328 -13.87 12.34 -6.06
CA LEU A 328 -12.83 13.33 -6.42
C LEU A 328 -12.47 13.27 -7.90
N TYR A 329 -12.83 12.21 -8.60
CA TYR A 329 -12.56 12.02 -10.03
C TYR A 329 -13.68 11.20 -10.67
N THR A 330 -13.81 11.30 -12.00
CA THR A 330 -14.74 10.48 -12.77
C THR A 330 -14.13 9.13 -13.07
N ALA A 331 -14.89 8.05 -12.79
CA ALA A 331 -14.45 6.70 -13.13
C ALA A 331 -14.36 6.54 -14.66
N ASP A 332 -13.36 5.81 -15.13
CA ASP A 332 -13.26 5.39 -16.52
C ASP A 332 -13.73 3.94 -16.63
N ALA A 333 -14.81 3.75 -17.37
CA ALA A 333 -15.34 2.42 -17.65
C ALA A 333 -14.61 1.74 -18.84
N SER A 334 -13.66 2.44 -19.48
CA SER A 334 -12.91 1.88 -20.60
C SER A 334 -11.84 0.89 -20.14
N GLN A 335 -11.60 -0.15 -20.94
CA GLN A 335 -10.51 -1.10 -20.69
C GLN A 335 -9.10 -0.48 -20.87
N ASN A 336 -9.04 0.72 -21.46
CA ASN A 336 -7.81 1.49 -21.72
C ASN A 336 -7.65 2.68 -20.76
N GLU A 337 -7.92 2.47 -19.47
CA GLU A 337 -7.73 3.51 -18.47
C GLU A 337 -6.30 4.10 -18.54
N GLU A 338 -6.22 5.42 -18.67
CA GLU A 338 -4.95 6.15 -18.65
C GLU A 338 -4.17 5.84 -17.37
N ARG A 339 -2.90 5.51 -17.53
CA ARG A 339 -2.00 5.19 -16.42
C ARG A 339 -0.88 6.21 -16.34
N LEU A 340 -0.54 6.57 -15.12
CA LEU A 340 0.36 7.66 -14.78
C LEU A 340 1.57 7.16 -14.00
N TYR A 341 2.63 7.94 -13.98
CA TYR A 341 3.79 7.72 -13.14
C TYR A 341 3.45 7.93 -11.67
N ALA A 342 3.73 6.93 -10.85
CA ALA A 342 3.66 7.01 -9.39
C ALA A 342 5.07 6.86 -8.81
N PRO A 343 5.67 7.90 -8.20
CA PRO A 343 7.09 7.91 -7.81
C PRO A 343 7.51 6.85 -6.78
N TRP A 344 6.55 6.21 -6.14
CA TRP A 344 6.73 5.15 -5.12
C TRP A 344 6.33 3.76 -5.62
N ARG A 345 6.14 3.61 -6.95
CA ARG A 345 5.69 2.34 -7.56
C ARG A 345 6.53 2.00 -8.78
N ASP A 346 6.75 0.70 -8.94
CA ASP A 346 7.38 0.19 -10.15
C ASP A 346 6.42 0.22 -11.35
N ASP A 347 5.12 -0.01 -11.13
CA ASP A 347 4.08 -0.11 -12.16
C ASP A 347 3.34 1.22 -12.40
N PRO A 348 2.90 1.50 -13.62
CA PRO A 348 2.05 2.65 -13.93
C PRO A 348 0.66 2.52 -13.26
N ARG A 349 0.16 3.62 -12.68
CA ARG A 349 -1.07 3.61 -11.87
C ARG A 349 -2.21 4.40 -12.51
N PRO A 350 -3.47 3.94 -12.35
CA PRO A 350 -4.63 4.75 -12.68
C PRO A 350 -4.72 5.98 -11.78
N LEU A 351 -5.45 7.01 -12.22
CA LEU A 351 -5.61 8.27 -11.49
C LEU A 351 -6.02 8.06 -10.02
N GLY A 352 -7.01 7.21 -9.76
CA GLY A 352 -7.45 6.93 -8.39
C GLY A 352 -6.35 6.34 -7.51
N GLY A 353 -5.54 5.44 -8.06
CA GLY A 353 -4.38 4.87 -7.33
C GLY A 353 -3.28 5.90 -7.08
N LEU A 354 -3.07 6.84 -8.00
CA LEU A 354 -2.11 7.92 -7.83
C LEU A 354 -2.59 8.93 -6.78
N LEU A 355 -3.88 9.29 -6.76
CA LEU A 355 -4.48 10.15 -5.73
C LEU A 355 -4.36 9.55 -4.33
N GLN A 356 -4.64 8.25 -4.20
CA GLN A 356 -4.43 7.52 -2.95
C GLN A 356 -2.97 7.61 -2.48
N GLY A 357 -2.02 7.43 -3.39
CA GLY A 357 -0.60 7.55 -3.07
C GLY A 357 -0.18 8.98 -2.71
N ILE A 358 -0.62 10.00 -3.46
CA ILE A 358 -0.33 11.40 -3.12
C ILE A 358 -0.78 11.71 -1.69
N TYR A 359 -1.99 11.31 -1.34
CA TYR A 359 -2.53 11.54 -0.01
C TYR A 359 -1.75 10.80 1.08
N ALA A 360 -1.39 9.55 0.84
CA ALA A 360 -0.60 8.75 1.77
C ALA A 360 0.81 9.32 1.97
N PHE A 361 1.48 9.67 0.88
CA PHE A 361 2.84 10.21 0.95
C PHE A 361 2.90 11.66 1.42
N THR A 362 1.80 12.41 1.38
CA THR A 362 1.70 13.68 2.12
C THR A 362 1.87 13.44 3.64
N GLY A 363 1.20 12.45 4.20
CA GLY A 363 1.38 12.07 5.60
C GLY A 363 2.79 11.62 5.92
N VAL A 364 3.38 10.75 5.08
CA VAL A 364 4.77 10.27 5.24
C VAL A 364 5.77 11.41 5.18
N THR A 365 5.61 12.33 4.22
CA THR A 365 6.50 13.50 4.09
C THR A 365 6.40 14.40 5.31
N ARG A 366 5.19 14.62 5.85
CA ARG A 366 4.95 15.39 7.07
C ARG A 366 5.60 14.74 8.28
N PHE A 367 5.44 13.42 8.44
CA PHE A 367 6.09 12.66 9.51
C PHE A 367 7.61 12.85 9.47
N TRP A 368 8.26 12.64 8.33
CA TRP A 368 9.69 12.83 8.19
C TRP A 368 10.13 14.28 8.35
N ARG A 369 9.29 15.24 7.95
CA ARG A 369 9.54 16.67 8.16
C ARG A 369 9.72 17.00 9.64
N THR A 370 8.92 16.39 10.52
CA THR A 370 9.00 16.56 11.97
C THR A 370 10.10 15.69 12.57
N HIS A 371 10.08 14.39 12.25
CA HIS A 371 10.94 13.38 12.87
C HIS A 371 12.44 13.60 12.60
N ARG A 372 12.83 14.17 11.46
CA ARG A 372 14.23 14.43 11.09
C ARG A 372 15.01 15.32 12.06
N HIS A 373 14.32 16.03 12.97
CA HIS A 373 14.91 16.85 14.02
C HIS A 373 15.00 16.13 15.36
N SER A 374 14.66 14.85 15.39
CA SER A 374 14.70 14.01 16.59
C SER A 374 16.00 13.20 16.63
N ASP A 375 16.57 13.08 17.83
CA ASP A 375 17.74 12.23 18.09
C ASP A 375 17.37 10.76 18.38
N VAL A 376 16.08 10.40 18.23
CA VAL A 376 15.58 9.08 18.60
C VAL A 376 15.41 8.19 17.38
N GLY A 377 16.01 7.02 17.42
CA GLY A 377 15.72 5.86 16.57
C GLY A 377 16.57 5.72 15.33
N ARG A 378 16.82 6.79 14.57
CA ARG A 378 17.65 6.76 13.34
C ARG A 378 18.60 7.93 13.29
N THR A 379 19.62 7.84 12.40
CA THR A 379 20.53 8.97 12.20
C THR A 379 19.78 10.18 11.68
N PRO A 380 20.13 11.40 12.15
CA PRO A 380 19.57 12.62 11.60
C PRO A 380 19.69 12.71 10.08
N GLU A 381 20.84 12.26 9.52
CA GLU A 381 21.08 12.24 8.07
C GLU A 381 20.06 11.39 7.32
N LEU A 382 19.65 10.24 7.88
CA LEU A 382 18.63 9.39 7.28
C LEU A 382 17.26 10.07 7.30
N GLY A 383 16.89 10.72 8.41
CA GLY A 383 15.65 11.49 8.51
C GLY A 383 15.61 12.64 7.49
N HIS A 384 16.69 13.38 7.34
CA HIS A 384 16.81 14.43 6.33
C HIS A 384 16.76 13.90 4.89
N PHE A 385 17.36 12.74 4.64
CA PHE A 385 17.29 12.06 3.34
C PHE A 385 15.86 11.63 3.01
N GLU A 386 15.17 10.96 3.93
CA GLU A 386 13.78 10.52 3.71
C GLU A 386 12.87 11.73 3.43
N PHE A 387 12.98 12.80 4.20
CA PHE A 387 12.22 14.02 3.93
C PHE A 387 12.51 14.60 2.54
N ALA A 388 13.78 14.70 2.15
CA ALA A 388 14.16 15.23 0.84
C ALA A 388 13.67 14.34 -0.31
N LEU A 389 13.76 13.03 -0.16
CA LEU A 389 13.29 12.06 -1.15
C LEU A 389 11.77 12.16 -1.34
N TRP A 390 11.00 12.00 -0.24
CA TRP A 390 9.54 11.98 -0.31
C TRP A 390 8.97 13.32 -0.73
N ARG A 391 9.54 14.44 -0.28
CA ARG A 391 9.16 15.79 -0.73
C ARG A 391 9.33 15.94 -2.25
N SER A 392 10.44 15.50 -2.81
CA SER A 392 10.72 15.60 -4.25
C SER A 392 9.79 14.71 -5.07
N GLN A 393 9.53 13.49 -4.62
CA GLN A 393 8.64 12.55 -5.28
C GLN A 393 7.18 12.99 -5.21
N LEU A 394 6.74 13.45 -4.04
CA LEU A 394 5.38 13.96 -3.85
C LEU A 394 5.11 15.17 -4.76
N TRP A 395 6.06 16.11 -4.84
CA TRP A 395 5.92 17.28 -5.72
C TRP A 395 5.80 16.88 -7.19
N SER A 396 6.64 15.96 -7.66
CA SER A 396 6.55 15.42 -9.02
C SER A 396 5.21 14.74 -9.31
N ALA A 397 4.59 14.09 -8.31
CA ALA A 397 3.27 13.50 -8.45
C ALA A 397 2.16 14.58 -8.57
N PHE A 398 2.23 15.65 -7.80
CA PHE A 398 1.31 16.79 -7.95
C PHE A 398 1.36 17.39 -9.35
N GLU A 399 2.57 17.65 -9.89
CA GLU A 399 2.76 18.19 -11.22
C GLU A 399 2.10 17.33 -12.32
N SER A 400 1.99 16.03 -12.11
CA SER A 400 1.39 15.12 -13.09
C SER A 400 -0.14 15.03 -13.01
N VAL A 401 -0.80 15.52 -11.95
CA VAL A 401 -2.24 15.28 -11.72
C VAL A 401 -3.08 16.54 -11.52
N CYS A 402 -2.51 17.69 -11.12
CA CYS A 402 -3.30 18.87 -10.75
C CYS A 402 -4.23 19.37 -11.86
N ASP A 403 -3.82 19.24 -13.11
CA ASP A 403 -4.60 19.64 -14.28
C ASP A 403 -5.30 18.47 -14.98
N HIS A 404 -5.35 17.31 -14.34
CA HIS A 404 -5.91 16.12 -14.97
C HIS A 404 -7.40 16.29 -15.26
N TRP A 405 -7.81 16.08 -16.52
CA TRP A 405 -9.15 16.35 -17.03
C TRP A 405 -10.27 15.55 -16.33
N ARG A 406 -9.96 14.41 -15.74
CA ARG A 406 -10.91 13.55 -15.01
C ARG A 406 -11.18 14.00 -13.57
N LEU A 407 -10.48 14.98 -13.04
CA LEU A 407 -10.77 15.51 -11.71
C LEU A 407 -12.13 16.20 -11.71
N THR A 408 -12.97 15.87 -10.71
CA THR A 408 -14.19 16.65 -10.45
C THR A 408 -13.81 18.06 -9.95
N PRO A 409 -14.72 19.04 -9.99
CA PRO A 409 -14.47 20.35 -9.38
C PRO A 409 -14.06 20.24 -7.90
N LEU A 410 -14.65 19.28 -7.17
CA LEU A 410 -14.30 18.98 -5.78
C LEU A 410 -12.88 18.38 -5.69
N GLY A 411 -12.57 17.41 -6.55
CA GLY A 411 -11.25 16.78 -6.59
C GLY A 411 -10.13 17.75 -6.89
N ARG A 412 -10.36 18.68 -7.81
CA ARG A 412 -9.41 19.76 -8.12
C ARG A 412 -9.15 20.64 -6.91
N ARG A 413 -10.21 21.16 -6.27
CA ARG A 413 -10.09 21.95 -5.05
C ARG A 413 -9.40 21.20 -3.92
N PHE A 414 -9.70 19.91 -3.75
CA PHE A 414 -9.07 19.04 -2.76
C PHE A 414 -7.55 18.93 -2.99
N LEU A 415 -7.14 18.65 -4.23
CA LEU A 415 -5.73 18.56 -4.60
C LEU A 415 -5.00 19.89 -4.51
N ASP A 416 -5.63 21.01 -4.92
CA ASP A 416 -5.04 22.35 -4.82
C ASP A 416 -4.77 22.71 -3.35
N THR A 417 -5.71 22.41 -2.45
CA THR A 417 -5.53 22.63 -1.00
C THR A 417 -4.33 21.82 -0.49
N LEU A 418 -4.27 20.53 -0.81
CA LEU A 418 -3.18 19.64 -0.40
C LEU A 418 -1.82 20.09 -0.97
N ARG A 419 -1.78 20.43 -2.26
CA ARG A 419 -0.58 20.93 -2.95
C ARG A 419 -0.07 22.23 -2.32
N ASN A 420 -0.97 23.19 -2.06
CA ASN A 420 -0.61 24.49 -1.46
C ASN A 420 0.01 24.31 -0.06
N ARG A 421 -0.53 23.39 0.73
CA ARG A 421 0.07 23.04 2.01
C ARG A 421 1.47 22.46 1.86
N CYS A 422 1.66 21.56 0.91
CA CYS A 422 2.95 20.91 0.66
C CYS A 422 3.98 21.86 0.02
N ALA A 423 3.54 22.90 -0.70
CA ALA A 423 4.42 23.87 -1.35
C ALA A 423 5.35 24.56 -0.35
N ALA A 424 4.83 24.91 0.85
CA ALA A 424 5.63 25.51 1.91
C ALA A 424 6.80 24.61 2.38
N TRP A 425 6.70 23.31 2.20
CA TRP A 425 7.75 22.37 2.60
C TRP A 425 8.95 22.35 1.64
N LEU A 426 8.79 22.90 0.43
CA LEU A 426 9.88 22.95 -0.57
C LEU A 426 11.03 23.84 -0.11
N ASP A 427 10.72 24.88 0.67
CA ASP A 427 11.69 25.84 1.20
C ASP A 427 12.32 25.39 2.53
N ASP A 428 11.83 24.30 3.13
CA ASP A 428 12.39 23.79 4.38
C ASP A 428 13.85 23.36 4.18
N PRO A 429 14.78 23.86 5.01
CA PRO A 429 16.20 23.58 4.87
C PRO A 429 16.49 22.08 5.08
N VAL A 430 17.37 21.55 4.25
CA VAL A 430 17.91 20.19 4.35
C VAL A 430 19.43 20.29 4.18
N PRO A 431 20.23 19.60 5.01
CA PRO A 431 21.67 19.55 4.80
C PRO A 431 22.04 19.07 3.39
N ASP A 432 23.14 19.60 2.85
CA ASP A 432 23.51 19.42 1.43
C ASP A 432 23.59 17.96 1.00
N VAL A 433 24.25 17.10 1.80
CA VAL A 433 24.46 15.70 1.41
C VAL A 433 23.13 14.92 1.37
N PRO A 434 22.33 14.85 2.44
CA PRO A 434 21.02 14.22 2.38
C PRO A 434 20.10 14.81 1.31
N GLY A 435 20.12 16.13 1.13
CA GLY A 435 19.32 16.82 0.12
C GLY A 435 19.69 16.41 -1.31
N ARG A 436 20.98 16.35 -1.63
CA ARG A 436 21.45 15.87 -2.95
C ARG A 436 21.09 14.40 -3.17
N LEU A 437 21.30 13.54 -2.17
CA LEU A 437 20.97 12.12 -2.25
C LEU A 437 19.46 11.90 -2.48
N GLY A 438 18.60 12.62 -1.78
CA GLY A 438 17.15 12.52 -1.96
C GLY A 438 16.71 12.90 -3.37
N ARG A 439 17.17 14.05 -3.88
CA ARG A 439 16.89 14.47 -5.26
C ARG A 439 17.44 13.51 -6.32
N MET A 440 18.66 13.01 -6.11
CA MET A 440 19.29 12.02 -7.00
C MET A 440 18.44 10.73 -7.05
N CYS A 441 18.01 10.20 -5.92
CA CYS A 441 17.17 8.99 -5.87
C CYS A 441 15.81 9.20 -6.54
N ALA A 442 15.16 10.36 -6.34
CA ALA A 442 13.91 10.69 -6.99
C ALA A 442 14.05 10.77 -8.52
N ALA A 443 15.09 11.45 -9.01
CA ALA A 443 15.39 11.55 -10.44
C ALA A 443 15.72 10.18 -11.05
N HIS A 444 16.52 9.37 -10.36
CA HIS A 444 16.91 8.03 -10.78
C HIS A 444 15.69 7.10 -10.90
N HIS A 445 14.80 7.09 -9.91
CA HIS A 445 13.56 6.32 -9.98
C HIS A 445 12.71 6.72 -11.19
N ARG A 446 12.53 8.02 -11.42
CA ARG A 446 11.77 8.53 -12.57
C ARG A 446 12.41 8.12 -13.91
N ALA A 447 13.74 8.24 -14.02
CA ALA A 447 14.47 7.85 -15.23
C ALA A 447 14.33 6.34 -15.50
N ARG A 448 14.51 5.48 -14.49
CA ARG A 448 14.30 4.02 -14.62
C ARG A 448 12.87 3.69 -15.04
N TRP A 449 11.88 4.31 -14.39
CA TRP A 449 10.48 4.10 -14.74
C TRP A 449 10.20 4.47 -16.20
N ARG A 450 10.70 5.62 -16.67
CA ARG A 450 10.59 6.04 -18.07
C ARG A 450 11.24 5.06 -19.02
N ALA A 451 12.48 4.67 -18.75
CA ALA A 451 13.20 3.71 -19.57
C ALA A 451 12.47 2.37 -19.72
N HIS A 452 11.78 1.92 -18.66
CA HIS A 452 10.98 0.71 -18.69
C HIS A 452 9.64 0.86 -19.39
N HIS A 453 8.88 1.93 -19.14
CA HIS A 453 7.47 2.00 -19.49
C HIS A 453 7.15 2.89 -20.69
N LEU A 454 8.09 3.72 -21.15
CA LEU A 454 7.83 4.61 -22.26
C LEU A 454 8.51 4.12 -23.55
N ARG A 455 7.79 4.26 -24.66
CA ARG A 455 8.28 3.86 -25.98
C ARG A 455 8.04 5.02 -26.96
N PRO A 456 9.09 5.67 -27.46
CA PRO A 456 8.98 6.60 -28.58
C PRO A 456 8.37 5.94 -29.82
N ALA A 457 7.75 6.72 -30.71
CA ALA A 457 7.22 6.22 -31.97
C ALA A 457 8.31 5.52 -32.78
N ARG A 458 7.94 4.40 -33.41
CA ARG A 458 8.89 3.61 -34.20
C ARG A 458 9.44 4.42 -35.37
N GLU A 459 8.59 5.17 -36.05
CA GLU A 459 8.96 6.02 -37.19
C GLU A 459 10.04 7.05 -36.79
N TRP A 460 9.86 7.70 -35.64
CA TRP A 460 10.86 8.64 -35.11
C TRP A 460 12.17 7.90 -34.74
N THR A 461 12.06 6.74 -34.11
CA THR A 461 13.20 5.94 -33.66
C THR A 461 14.06 5.47 -34.83
N ASP A 462 13.41 4.91 -35.89
CA ASP A 462 14.09 4.38 -37.07
C ASP A 462 14.73 5.51 -37.89
N ALA A 463 14.02 6.63 -38.11
CA ALA A 463 14.55 7.81 -38.78
C ALA A 463 15.72 8.41 -38.02
N THR A 464 15.67 8.49 -36.70
CA THR A 464 16.74 9.00 -35.85
C THR A 464 17.97 8.08 -35.89
N ALA A 465 17.78 6.76 -35.89
CA ALA A 465 18.89 5.80 -36.02
C ALA A 465 19.61 5.93 -37.37
N LEU A 466 18.86 6.10 -38.49
CA LEU A 466 19.45 6.36 -39.80
C LEU A 466 20.28 7.65 -39.82
N ARG A 467 19.77 8.75 -39.28
CA ARG A 467 20.51 10.02 -39.16
C ARG A 467 21.80 9.90 -38.37
N TRP A 468 21.79 9.07 -37.31
CA TRP A 468 23.03 8.77 -36.56
C TRP A 468 24.06 8.02 -37.42
N ILE A 469 23.59 7.01 -38.19
CA ILE A 469 24.47 6.24 -39.12
C ILE A 469 25.07 7.15 -40.19
N ASP A 470 24.26 8.07 -40.73
CA ASP A 470 24.65 9.04 -41.77
C ASP A 470 25.47 10.23 -41.21
N ALA A 471 25.85 10.18 -39.93
CA ALA A 471 26.59 11.24 -39.24
C ALA A 471 25.95 12.63 -39.34
N ALA A 472 24.62 12.73 -39.37
CA ALA A 472 23.88 13.99 -39.40
C ALA A 472 24.08 14.82 -38.10
N ASP A 473 23.91 16.13 -38.17
CA ASP A 473 24.18 17.04 -37.04
C ASP A 473 23.23 16.87 -35.86
N GLY A 474 22.06 16.27 -36.03
CA GLY A 474 21.07 16.06 -34.95
C GLY A 474 20.02 14.99 -35.28
N PRO A 475 19.17 14.63 -34.30
CA PRO A 475 18.13 13.65 -34.46
C PRO A 475 17.04 14.13 -35.46
N ALA A 476 16.10 13.25 -35.80
CA ALA A 476 14.98 13.59 -36.65
C ALA A 476 14.15 14.73 -35.99
N GLU A 477 13.85 15.75 -36.79
CA GLU A 477 12.98 16.85 -36.34
C GLU A 477 11.56 16.32 -36.15
N SER A 478 11.14 16.21 -34.93
CA SER A 478 9.74 16.05 -34.54
C SER A 478 9.55 16.69 -33.18
N ALA A 479 8.69 17.67 -33.12
CA ALA A 479 8.30 18.30 -31.86
C ALA A 479 7.68 17.26 -30.90
N GLU A 480 7.04 16.23 -31.45
CA GLU A 480 6.47 15.13 -30.69
C GLU A 480 7.13 13.80 -31.11
N THR A 481 7.87 13.20 -30.18
CA THR A 481 8.44 11.85 -30.37
C THR A 481 7.36 10.76 -30.44
N GLY A 482 6.06 11.14 -30.33
CA GLY A 482 4.94 10.19 -30.29
C GLY A 482 5.10 9.12 -29.20
N THR A 483 5.69 9.50 -28.05
CA THR A 483 5.99 8.57 -26.96
C THR A 483 4.70 8.04 -26.37
N ARG A 484 4.54 6.73 -26.32
CA ARG A 484 3.40 6.03 -25.72
C ARG A 484 3.79 5.25 -24.47
N LEU A 485 2.84 5.07 -23.56
CA LEU A 485 2.99 4.19 -22.43
C LEU A 485 2.85 2.72 -22.90
N ALA A 486 3.80 1.89 -22.53
CA ALA A 486 3.81 0.44 -22.73
C ALA A 486 4.29 -0.21 -21.42
N PRO A 487 3.35 -0.62 -20.55
CA PRO A 487 3.70 -1.18 -19.25
C PRO A 487 4.62 -2.41 -19.39
N ASP A 488 5.76 -2.35 -18.70
CA ASP A 488 6.78 -3.41 -18.68
C ASP A 488 6.67 -4.17 -17.35
N ARG A 489 6.38 -5.46 -17.41
CA ARG A 489 6.26 -6.32 -16.22
C ARG A 489 7.62 -6.67 -15.60
N SER A 490 8.71 -6.46 -16.32
CA SER A 490 10.07 -6.66 -15.80
C SER A 490 10.56 -5.49 -14.95
N ALA A 491 9.86 -4.34 -14.97
CA ALA A 491 10.14 -3.21 -14.11
C ALA A 491 9.87 -3.59 -12.64
N MET A 492 10.92 -3.88 -11.91
CA MET A 492 10.87 -4.26 -10.50
C MET A 492 12.00 -3.59 -9.73
N HIS A 493 11.70 -3.19 -8.49
CA HIS A 493 12.71 -2.63 -7.58
C HIS A 493 13.37 -1.34 -8.14
N LEU A 494 12.58 -0.43 -8.71
CA LEU A 494 13.09 0.82 -9.28
C LEU A 494 13.68 1.76 -8.22
N ASP A 495 13.39 1.53 -6.94
CA ASP A 495 13.87 2.25 -5.76
C ASP A 495 15.21 1.71 -5.20
N SER A 496 15.92 0.84 -5.94
CA SER A 496 17.15 0.20 -5.48
C SER A 496 18.22 1.19 -5.01
N LEU A 497 18.41 2.31 -5.73
CA LEU A 497 19.35 3.35 -5.31
C LEU A 497 18.98 3.97 -3.96
N ALA A 498 17.70 4.26 -3.72
CA ALA A 498 17.24 4.79 -2.44
C ALA A 498 17.46 3.79 -1.30
N THR A 499 17.23 2.50 -1.55
CA THR A 499 17.48 1.43 -0.58
C THR A 499 18.99 1.32 -0.24
N LEU A 500 19.87 1.42 -1.23
CA LEU A 500 21.32 1.45 -1.00
C LEU A 500 21.76 2.68 -0.18
N VAL A 501 21.18 3.85 -0.46
CA VAL A 501 21.44 5.07 0.32
C VAL A 501 20.97 4.90 1.78
N ARG A 502 19.80 4.29 2.01
CA ARG A 502 19.32 3.96 3.37
C ARG A 502 20.31 3.06 4.10
N HIS A 503 20.79 2.00 3.47
CA HIS A 503 21.81 1.11 4.04
C HIS A 503 23.08 1.87 4.40
N ARG A 504 23.57 2.74 3.52
CA ARG A 504 24.74 3.57 3.78
C ARG A 504 24.55 4.48 4.99
N LEU A 505 23.42 5.20 5.05
CA LEU A 505 23.16 6.18 6.12
C LEU A 505 22.87 5.53 7.48
N GLN A 506 22.37 4.30 7.52
CA GLN A 506 22.24 3.53 8.77
C GLN A 506 23.57 2.97 9.26
N GLY A 507 24.45 2.56 8.38
CA GLY A 507 25.74 1.94 8.73
C GLY A 507 26.75 2.89 9.38
N THR A 508 26.55 4.21 9.28
CA THR A 508 27.46 5.22 9.85
C THR A 508 27.30 5.40 11.36
N SER A 509 26.32 4.76 12.01
CA SER A 509 25.93 4.98 13.44
C SER A 509 26.24 3.83 14.39
N GLY A 510 26.67 2.66 13.91
CA GLY A 510 27.06 1.54 14.76
C GLY A 510 28.50 1.66 15.27
N HIS A 511 28.74 1.27 16.54
CA HIS A 511 30.06 1.16 17.19
C HIS A 511 31.01 0.19 16.43
N GLY A 512 31.37 0.54 15.23
CA GLY A 512 32.15 -0.19 14.25
C GLY A 512 32.50 0.72 13.07
N ALA A 513 32.78 1.99 13.31
CA ALA A 513 33.27 2.94 12.30
C ALA A 513 34.60 2.48 11.74
N GLY A 514 34.59 1.52 10.79
CA GLY A 514 35.75 0.93 10.16
C GLY A 514 35.44 -0.07 9.05
N GLN A 515 34.19 -0.47 8.87
CA GLN A 515 33.81 -1.28 7.72
C GLN A 515 33.46 -0.37 6.54
N ASN A 516 34.46 -0.09 5.74
CA ASN A 516 34.34 0.29 4.33
C ASN A 516 33.53 -0.86 3.68
N THR A 517 32.19 -0.75 3.64
CA THR A 517 31.33 -1.76 3.02
C THR A 517 31.63 -1.71 1.54
N ASP A 518 32.36 -2.73 1.08
CA ASP A 518 32.61 -2.98 -0.33
C ASP A 518 31.30 -2.79 -1.11
N PRO A 519 31.22 -1.85 -2.07
CA PRO A 519 30.02 -1.60 -2.87
C PRO A 519 29.47 -2.89 -3.49
N THR A 520 30.34 -3.82 -3.87
CA THR A 520 29.95 -5.13 -4.43
C THR A 520 29.13 -5.96 -3.44
N ARG A 521 29.43 -5.88 -2.14
CA ARG A 521 28.73 -6.60 -1.09
C ARG A 521 27.33 -5.98 -0.82
N ALA A 522 27.20 -4.67 -0.99
CA ALA A 522 25.92 -3.97 -0.86
C ALA A 522 24.95 -4.34 -1.99
N VAL A 523 25.44 -4.53 -3.22
CA VAL A 523 24.63 -4.96 -4.37
C VAL A 523 23.97 -6.32 -4.13
N LEU A 524 24.70 -7.26 -3.52
CA LEU A 524 24.17 -8.60 -3.22
C LEU A 524 23.02 -8.61 -2.22
N GLN A 525 22.83 -7.51 -1.48
CA GLN A 525 21.81 -7.36 -0.45
C GLN A 525 20.55 -6.60 -0.90
N VAL A 526 20.62 -5.89 -2.04
CA VAL A 526 19.52 -5.03 -2.53
C VAL A 526 19.04 -5.49 -3.90
N ARG A 527 17.83 -6.02 -3.94
CA ARG A 527 17.23 -6.50 -5.19
C ARG A 527 17.07 -5.37 -6.21
N GLY A 528 17.39 -5.67 -7.47
CA GLY A 528 17.28 -4.73 -8.57
C GLY A 528 18.39 -3.68 -8.63
N ALA A 529 19.39 -3.74 -7.73
CA ALA A 529 20.55 -2.86 -7.77
C ALA A 529 21.60 -3.35 -8.75
N LEU A 530 22.21 -2.41 -9.49
CA LEU A 530 23.42 -2.61 -10.26
C LEU A 530 24.64 -2.19 -9.43
N GLU A 531 25.83 -2.68 -9.79
CA GLU A 531 27.09 -2.23 -9.17
C GLU A 531 27.25 -0.71 -9.27
N GLY A 532 26.88 -0.13 -10.42
CA GLY A 532 26.86 1.32 -10.61
C GLY A 532 25.98 2.06 -9.61
N ASP A 533 24.82 1.49 -9.21
CA ASP A 533 23.96 2.08 -8.18
C ASP A 533 24.66 2.15 -6.82
N ALA A 534 25.38 1.08 -6.43
CA ALA A 534 26.11 1.05 -5.16
C ALA A 534 27.28 2.03 -5.14
N LEU A 535 28.01 2.13 -6.24
CA LEU A 535 29.09 3.12 -6.41
C LEU A 535 28.54 4.55 -6.37
N LEU A 536 27.39 4.80 -6.99
CA LEU A 536 26.74 6.10 -6.96
C LEU A 536 26.23 6.45 -5.55
N ALA A 537 25.63 5.50 -4.86
CA ALA A 537 25.23 5.64 -3.46
C ALA A 537 26.43 5.91 -2.55
N ALA A 538 27.61 5.33 -2.85
CA ALA A 538 28.85 5.56 -2.14
C ALA A 538 29.52 6.92 -2.44
N GLY A 539 28.95 7.70 -3.37
CA GLY A 539 29.52 8.99 -3.79
C GLY A 539 30.74 8.86 -4.72
N GLN A 540 30.79 7.79 -5.50
CA GLN A 540 31.85 7.48 -6.47
C GLN A 540 31.35 7.56 -7.92
N PRO A 541 30.91 8.74 -8.40
CA PRO A 541 30.19 8.86 -9.68
C PRO A 541 31.04 8.44 -10.90
N ASN A 542 32.36 8.69 -10.88
CA ASN A 542 33.24 8.28 -11.95
C ASN A 542 33.36 6.74 -12.06
N ALA A 543 33.44 6.04 -10.93
CA ALA A 543 33.44 4.58 -10.92
C ALA A 543 32.04 4.03 -11.35
N ALA A 544 30.96 4.65 -10.88
CA ALA A 544 29.61 4.31 -11.28
C ALA A 544 29.41 4.44 -12.80
N ARG A 545 29.88 5.53 -13.41
CA ARG A 545 29.83 5.74 -14.87
C ARG A 545 30.55 4.60 -15.61
N ARG A 546 31.75 4.21 -15.20
CA ARG A 546 32.45 3.09 -15.82
C ARG A 546 31.69 1.77 -15.69
N SER A 547 31.12 1.50 -14.53
CA SER A 547 30.32 0.28 -14.30
C SER A 547 29.07 0.24 -15.19
N TYR A 548 28.32 1.35 -15.31
CA TYR A 548 27.17 1.40 -16.21
C TYR A 548 27.55 1.27 -17.68
N LEU A 549 28.66 1.86 -18.12
CA LEU A 549 29.16 1.70 -19.50
C LEU A 549 29.57 0.26 -19.80
N ALA A 550 30.25 -0.41 -18.85
CA ALA A 550 30.57 -1.82 -18.98
C ALA A 550 29.31 -2.68 -19.09
N HIS A 551 28.28 -2.36 -18.29
CA HIS A 551 26.98 -3.04 -18.33
C HIS A 551 26.28 -2.84 -19.69
N LEU A 552 26.20 -1.60 -20.19
CA LEU A 552 25.64 -1.29 -21.52
C LEU A 552 26.44 -1.87 -22.69
N SER A 553 27.73 -2.14 -22.51
CA SER A 553 28.53 -2.86 -23.51
C SER A 553 28.15 -4.34 -23.59
N ALA A 554 27.75 -4.96 -22.47
CA ALA A 554 27.26 -6.33 -22.40
C ALA A 554 25.79 -6.45 -22.81
N ASP A 555 24.94 -5.54 -22.33
CA ASP A 555 23.52 -5.44 -22.68
C ASP A 555 23.15 -3.98 -23.04
N PRO A 556 23.19 -3.64 -24.33
CA PRO A 556 22.86 -2.29 -24.82
C PRO A 556 21.40 -1.87 -24.59
N ASP A 557 20.53 -2.80 -24.19
CA ASP A 557 19.10 -2.57 -23.94
C ASP A 557 18.73 -2.45 -22.46
N ASP A 558 19.69 -2.53 -21.53
CA ASP A 558 19.40 -2.45 -20.10
C ASP A 558 18.86 -1.08 -19.69
N ALA A 559 17.57 -1.06 -19.27
CA ALA A 559 16.88 0.16 -18.89
C ALA A 559 17.46 0.82 -17.62
N ALA A 560 17.90 -0.01 -16.66
CA ALA A 560 18.46 0.48 -15.40
C ALA A 560 19.84 1.13 -15.62
N ALA A 561 20.66 0.52 -16.48
CA ALA A 561 21.97 1.06 -16.80
C ALA A 561 21.90 2.39 -17.59
N TRP A 562 20.94 2.54 -18.50
CA TRP A 562 20.69 3.82 -19.19
C TRP A 562 20.32 4.94 -18.21
N ALA A 563 19.40 4.67 -17.29
CA ALA A 563 19.00 5.64 -16.28
C ALA A 563 20.13 5.95 -15.29
N GLY A 564 20.84 4.91 -14.83
CA GLY A 564 21.98 5.06 -13.92
C GLY A 564 23.13 5.84 -14.49
N LEU A 565 23.44 5.66 -15.79
CA LEU A 565 24.46 6.44 -16.50
C LEU A 565 24.13 7.94 -16.45
N GLY A 566 22.87 8.34 -16.67
CA GLY A 566 22.42 9.72 -16.54
C GLY A 566 22.67 10.31 -15.15
N GLY A 567 22.35 9.54 -14.09
CA GLY A 567 22.63 9.93 -12.71
C GLY A 567 24.12 10.07 -12.40
N ALA A 568 24.97 9.17 -12.93
CA ALA A 568 26.41 9.23 -12.74
C ALA A 568 27.04 10.44 -13.44
N LEU A 569 26.65 10.72 -14.70
CA LEU A 569 27.14 11.90 -15.44
C LEU A 569 26.73 13.21 -14.75
N THR A 570 25.48 13.27 -14.25
CA THR A 570 24.99 14.44 -13.50
C THR A 570 25.80 14.64 -12.20
N ALA A 571 26.04 13.58 -11.45
CA ALA A 571 26.78 13.65 -10.18
C ALA A 571 28.27 13.97 -10.37
N GLU A 572 28.87 13.57 -11.50
CA GLU A 572 30.24 13.88 -11.90
C GLU A 572 30.36 15.30 -12.47
N GLY A 573 29.28 15.88 -12.98
CA GLY A 573 29.27 17.20 -13.61
C GLY A 573 29.89 17.23 -15.01
N VAL A 574 29.81 16.12 -15.74
CA VAL A 574 30.37 15.97 -17.10
C VAL A 574 29.28 15.70 -18.14
N GLU A 575 29.58 15.96 -19.41
CA GLU A 575 28.71 15.66 -20.57
C GLU A 575 27.26 16.15 -20.35
N PRO A 576 27.04 17.47 -20.17
CA PRO A 576 25.75 18.02 -19.72
C PRO A 576 24.57 17.69 -20.64
N GLU A 577 24.76 17.59 -21.96
CA GLU A 577 23.73 17.20 -22.92
C GLU A 577 23.33 15.73 -22.72
N ALA A 578 24.29 14.82 -22.54
CA ALA A 578 24.05 13.41 -22.27
C ALA A 578 23.38 13.22 -20.91
N ALA A 579 23.90 13.87 -19.87
CA ALA A 579 23.35 13.85 -18.53
C ALA A 579 21.89 14.33 -18.51
N GLY A 580 21.61 15.46 -19.17
CA GLY A 580 20.29 16.04 -19.29
C GLY A 580 19.29 15.16 -20.04
N LEU A 581 19.71 14.52 -21.14
CA LEU A 581 18.87 13.56 -21.85
C LEU A 581 18.54 12.34 -20.99
N LEU A 582 19.58 11.68 -20.47
CA LEU A 582 19.41 10.40 -19.76
C LEU A 582 18.66 10.53 -18.43
N THR A 583 18.74 11.67 -17.78
CA THR A 583 17.96 11.95 -16.56
C THR A 583 16.50 12.22 -16.87
N ARG A 584 16.20 12.88 -17.99
CA ARG A 584 14.82 13.28 -18.35
C ARG A 584 14.13 12.34 -19.32
N TYR A 585 14.85 11.77 -20.30
CA TYR A 585 14.30 10.99 -21.42
C TYR A 585 15.14 9.76 -21.80
N PRO A 586 15.56 8.90 -20.86
CA PRO A 586 16.43 7.75 -21.13
C PRO A 586 15.82 6.77 -22.15
N GLU A 587 14.48 6.70 -22.21
CA GLU A 587 13.76 5.87 -23.19
C GLU A 587 14.09 6.22 -24.65
N ARG A 588 14.47 7.48 -24.93
CA ARG A 588 14.84 7.90 -26.28
C ARG A 588 16.20 7.29 -26.69
N ALA A 589 17.21 7.41 -25.83
CA ALA A 589 18.51 6.82 -26.09
C ALA A 589 18.43 5.30 -26.21
N ARG A 590 17.72 4.65 -25.29
CA ARG A 590 17.49 3.21 -25.31
C ARG A 590 16.78 2.74 -26.59
N ALA A 591 15.74 3.45 -27.05
CA ALA A 591 15.02 3.09 -28.27
C ALA A 591 15.89 3.22 -29.51
N VAL A 592 16.62 4.33 -29.66
CA VAL A 592 17.54 4.55 -30.81
C VAL A 592 18.66 3.50 -30.80
N GLN A 593 19.21 3.18 -29.63
CA GLN A 593 20.21 2.12 -29.50
C GLN A 593 19.71 0.77 -29.99
N ARG A 594 18.48 0.38 -29.64
CA ARG A 594 17.85 -0.83 -30.20
C ARG A 594 17.75 -0.79 -31.72
N ALA A 595 17.31 0.33 -32.27
CA ALA A 595 17.20 0.48 -33.73
C ALA A 595 18.56 0.39 -34.41
N LEU A 596 19.62 0.95 -33.82
CA LEU A 596 20.99 0.83 -34.31
C LEU A 596 21.47 -0.63 -34.34
N VAL A 597 21.28 -1.36 -33.24
CA VAL A 597 21.62 -2.78 -33.17
C VAL A 597 20.84 -3.58 -34.19
N ALA A 598 19.54 -3.31 -34.35
CA ALA A 598 18.70 -4.03 -35.30
C ALA A 598 19.06 -3.76 -36.77
N SER A 599 19.47 -2.53 -37.13
CA SER A 599 19.78 -2.13 -38.50
C SER A 599 21.22 -2.38 -38.93
N SER A 600 22.18 -2.16 -38.02
CA SER A 600 23.63 -2.24 -38.32
C SER A 600 24.38 -3.37 -37.62
N GLY A 601 23.72 -4.10 -36.71
CA GLY A 601 24.33 -5.11 -35.85
C GLY A 601 25.32 -4.55 -34.83
N ARG A 602 25.46 -3.24 -34.72
CA ARG A 602 26.44 -2.58 -33.84
C ARG A 602 25.77 -1.52 -32.97
N PRO A 603 26.02 -1.54 -31.65
CA PRO A 603 25.58 -0.47 -30.77
C PRO A 603 26.39 0.82 -31.01
N GLY A 604 25.74 1.98 -30.84
CA GLY A 604 26.44 3.27 -30.74
C GLY A 604 27.11 3.43 -29.38
N ASP A 605 28.10 4.30 -29.29
CA ASP A 605 28.67 4.69 -27.99
C ASP A 605 27.58 5.39 -27.14
N PRO A 606 27.29 4.90 -25.94
CA PRO A 606 26.15 5.38 -25.14
C PRO A 606 26.23 6.88 -24.79
N VAL A 607 27.40 7.39 -24.44
CA VAL A 607 27.58 8.80 -24.05
C VAL A 607 27.46 9.71 -25.27
N ARG A 608 28.12 9.36 -26.35
CA ARG A 608 28.06 10.14 -27.61
C ARG A 608 26.66 10.16 -28.19
N LEU A 609 25.96 9.02 -28.17
CA LEU A 609 24.58 8.93 -28.62
C LEU A 609 23.65 9.81 -27.76
N ALA A 610 23.79 9.72 -26.46
CA ALA A 610 22.99 10.52 -25.53
C ALA A 610 23.29 12.03 -25.68
N ALA A 611 24.55 12.42 -25.83
CA ALA A 611 24.93 13.82 -26.05
C ALA A 611 24.36 14.35 -27.37
N TRP A 612 24.45 13.58 -28.44
CA TRP A 612 23.92 13.95 -29.75
C TRP A 612 22.38 14.13 -29.72
N LEU A 613 21.66 13.22 -29.07
CA LEU A 613 20.22 13.35 -28.84
C LEU A 613 19.88 14.53 -27.93
N GLY A 614 20.75 14.83 -26.97
CA GLY A 614 20.56 15.87 -25.96
C GLY A 614 20.62 17.29 -26.54
N ARG A 615 21.35 17.51 -27.63
CA ARG A 615 21.45 18.83 -28.31
C ARG A 615 20.11 19.33 -28.83
N ALA A 616 19.16 18.45 -29.12
CA ALA A 616 17.82 18.82 -29.57
C ALA A 616 16.84 19.11 -28.42
N LEU A 617 17.27 19.02 -27.17
CA LEU A 617 16.42 19.39 -26.05
C LEU A 617 16.42 20.90 -25.85
N PRO A 618 15.28 21.52 -25.51
CA PRO A 618 15.26 22.93 -25.14
C PRO A 618 16.19 23.17 -23.95
N ALA A 619 16.89 24.28 -23.96
CA ALA A 619 17.68 24.71 -22.80
C ALA A 619 16.74 24.81 -21.59
N SER A 620 17.13 24.15 -20.48
CA SER A 620 16.35 24.10 -19.23
C SER A 620 16.48 25.40 -18.45
#